data_34e2c8a4181161eab2c8f9fa745cfa13
#
_entry.id   34e2c8a4181161eab2c8f9fa745cfa13
#
_cell.length_a   1.000
_cell.length_b   1.000
_cell.length_c   1.000
_cell.angle_alpha   90.00
_cell.angle_beta   90.00
_cell.angle_gamma   90.00
#
_symmetry.space_group_name_H-M   'P 1'
#
loop_
_entity.id
_entity.type
_entity.pdbx_description
1 polymer ?
#
loop_
_entity_poly.entity_id
_entity_poly.type
_entity_poly.pdbx_seq_one_letter_code
_entity_poly.pdbx_strand_id
1 'polypeptide(L)' 'VLTNYTITQNELYTNRESVSGVDLNDEATNLMVYQKAYTAACRLMTTLEEALDALMAM' A
#
# COMPACT_ATOMS: atom_id res chain seq x y z
N VAL A 1 -19.51 -21.44 -19.16
CA VAL A 1 -18.58 -20.32 -19.01
C VAL A 1 -18.69 -19.71 -17.62
N LEU A 2 -19.92 -19.39 -17.20
CA LEU A 2 -20.15 -18.86 -15.86
C LEU A 2 -19.72 -19.84 -14.77
N THR A 3 -19.99 -21.12 -14.98
CA THR A 3 -19.62 -22.17 -14.03
C THR A 3 -18.11 -22.26 -13.87
N ASN A 4 -17.39 -22.21 -14.97
CA ASN A 4 -15.92 -22.26 -14.93
C ASN A 4 -15.34 -21.04 -14.24
N TYR A 5 -15.93 -19.88 -14.47
CA TYR A 5 -15.48 -18.65 -13.84
C TYR A 5 -15.68 -18.72 -12.32
N THR A 6 -16.82 -19.23 -11.89
CA THR A 6 -17.11 -19.37 -10.46
C THR A 6 -16.14 -20.35 -9.79
N ILE A 7 -15.84 -21.47 -10.46
CA ILE A 7 -14.89 -22.45 -9.93
C ILE A 7 -13.51 -21.81 -9.78
N THR A 8 -13.07 -21.06 -10.80
CA THR A 8 -11.78 -20.39 -10.76
C THR A 8 -11.71 -19.40 -9.60
N GLN A 9 -12.78 -18.65 -9.37
CA GLN A 9 -12.83 -17.72 -8.25
C GLN A 9 -12.74 -18.44 -6.92
N ASN A 10 -13.43 -19.55 -6.78
CA ASN A 10 -13.37 -20.35 -5.55
C ASN A 10 -11.97 -20.90 -5.31
N GLU A 11 -11.30 -21.36 -6.36
CA GLU A 11 -9.92 -21.84 -6.24
C GLU A 11 -8.98 -20.72 -5.80
N LEU A 12 -9.13 -19.55 -6.38
CA LEU A 12 -8.33 -18.39 -5.99
C LEU A 12 -8.58 -18.00 -4.53
N TYR A 13 -9.83 -18.03 -4.12
CA TYR A 13 -10.18 -17.72 -2.75
C TYR A 13 -9.59 -18.75 -1.78
N THR A 14 -9.70 -20.03 -2.13
CA THR A 14 -9.13 -21.12 -1.32
C THR A 14 -7.62 -20.98 -1.22
N ASN A 15 -6.96 -20.64 -2.32
CA ASN A 15 -5.52 -20.43 -2.33
C ASN A 15 -5.13 -19.26 -1.42
N ARG A 16 -5.93 -18.20 -1.39
CA ARG A 16 -5.68 -17.10 -0.48
C ARG A 16 -5.82 -17.50 0.97
N GLU A 17 -6.81 -18.34 1.27
CA GLU A 17 -6.99 -18.85 2.63
C GLU A 17 -5.86 -19.76 3.03
N SER A 18 -5.31 -20.51 2.08
CA SER A 18 -4.18 -21.40 2.35
C SER A 18 -2.86 -20.64 2.45
N VAL A 19 -2.80 -19.40 1.99
CA VAL A 19 -1.65 -18.55 2.24
C VAL A 19 -1.57 -18.31 3.74
N SER A 20 -0.41 -18.59 4.32
CA SER A 20 -0.27 -18.56 5.76
C SER A 20 -0.48 -17.15 6.32
N GLY A 21 -0.89 -17.08 7.57
CA GLY A 21 -1.04 -15.80 8.27
C GLY A 21 0.27 -15.02 8.30
N VAL A 22 1.41 -15.71 8.18
CA VAL A 22 2.72 -15.07 8.12
C VAL A 22 2.83 -14.21 6.86
N ASP A 23 2.41 -14.74 5.70
CA ASP A 23 2.48 -13.99 4.45
C ASP A 23 1.57 -12.77 4.47
N LEU A 24 0.37 -12.92 5.03
CA LEU A 24 -0.54 -11.79 5.18
C LEU A 24 0.03 -10.74 6.13
N ASN A 25 0.67 -11.19 7.19
CA ASN A 25 1.30 -10.30 8.15
C ASN A 25 2.47 -9.55 7.52
N ASP A 26 3.28 -10.24 6.72
CA ASP A 26 4.39 -9.62 6.00
C ASP A 26 3.89 -8.57 5.01
N GLU A 27 2.82 -8.89 4.29
CA GLU A 27 2.24 -7.94 3.34
C GLU A 27 1.68 -6.72 4.04
N ALA A 28 0.99 -6.91 5.17
CA ALA A 28 0.48 -5.81 5.97
C ALA A 28 1.62 -4.93 6.49
N THR A 29 2.71 -5.55 6.94
CA THR A 29 3.89 -4.82 7.40
C THR A 29 4.50 -4.01 6.25
N ASN A 30 4.61 -4.61 5.06
CA ASN A 30 5.13 -3.91 3.90
C ASN A 30 4.25 -2.72 3.51
N LEU A 31 2.92 -2.88 3.57
CA LEU A 31 2.00 -1.78 3.30
C LEU A 31 2.17 -0.64 4.30
N MET A 32 2.36 -0.98 5.57
CA MET A 32 2.62 0.03 6.60
C MET A 32 3.92 0.79 6.34
N VAL A 33 4.96 0.08 5.92
CA VAL A 33 6.24 0.71 5.58
C VAL A 33 6.05 1.66 4.40
N TYR A 34 5.36 1.23 3.35
CA TYR A 34 5.08 2.07 2.20
C TYR A 34 4.26 3.30 2.57
N GLN A 35 3.24 3.11 3.42
CA GLN A 35 2.41 4.23 3.87
C GLN A 35 3.22 5.25 4.67
N LYS A 36 4.08 4.77 5.54
CA LYS A 36 4.95 5.66 6.33
C LYS A 36 5.93 6.41 5.44
N ALA A 37 6.51 5.72 4.47
CA ALA A 37 7.43 6.33 3.52
C ALA A 37 6.71 7.39 2.68
N TYR A 38 5.51 7.09 2.21
CA TYR A 38 4.70 8.02 1.43
C TYR A 38 4.36 9.27 2.25
N THR A 39 3.92 9.05 3.50
CA THR A 39 3.58 10.16 4.39
C THR A 39 4.80 11.02 4.68
N ALA A 40 5.95 10.40 4.90
CA ALA A 40 7.20 11.13 5.13
C ALA A 40 7.59 11.95 3.90
N ALA A 41 7.43 11.38 2.71
CA ALA A 41 7.72 12.09 1.46
C ALA A 41 6.79 13.30 1.29
N CYS A 42 5.51 13.14 1.60
CA CYS A 42 4.55 14.24 1.51
C CYS A 42 4.90 15.37 2.49
N ARG A 43 5.31 15.01 3.70
CA ARG A 43 5.74 15.99 4.70
C ARG A 43 6.99 16.71 4.26
N LEU A 44 7.93 15.99 3.66
CA LEU A 44 9.13 16.60 3.13
C LEU A 44 8.80 17.62 2.04
N MET A 45 7.89 17.25 1.14
CA MET A 45 7.44 18.15 0.07
C MET A 45 6.78 19.41 0.64
N THR A 46 5.93 19.24 1.65
CA THR A 46 5.27 20.37 2.30
C THR A 46 6.30 21.28 2.95
N THR A 47 7.27 20.71 3.65
CA THR A 47 8.34 21.49 4.28
C THR A 47 9.15 22.24 3.24
N LEU A 48 9.45 21.59 2.12
CA LEU A 48 10.18 22.23 1.02
C LEU A 48 9.38 23.36 0.42
N GLU A 49 8.08 23.20 0.21
CA GLU A 49 7.21 24.24 -0.29
C GLU A 49 7.17 25.43 0.64
N GLU A 50 7.07 25.18 1.95
CA GLU A 50 7.09 26.23 2.95
C GLU A 50 8.43 26.99 2.94
N ALA A 51 9.52 26.26 2.79
CA ALA A 51 10.84 26.89 2.71
C ALA A 51 10.98 27.76 1.47
N LEU A 52 10.47 27.26 0.33
CA LEU A 52 10.50 28.03 -0.91
C LEU A 52 9.62 29.28 -0.81
N ASP A 53 8.44 29.14 -0.22
CA ASP A 53 7.55 30.27 0.00
C ASP A 53 8.19 31.33 0.88
N ALA A 54 8.85 30.91 1.94
CA ALA A 54 9.56 31.82 2.83
C ALA A 54 10.69 32.53 2.09
N LEU A 55 11.40 31.80 1.24
CA LEU A 55 12.48 32.38 0.45
C LEU A 55 11.95 33.40 -0.54
N MET A 56 10.83 33.12 -1.19
CA MET A 56 10.22 33.98 -2.18
C MET A 56 9.57 35.21 -1.53
N ALA A 57 9.17 35.09 -0.27
CA ALA A 57 8.58 36.21 0.46
C ALA A 57 9.64 37.26 0.93
N MET A 58 10.87 36.86 0.85
CA MET A 58 11.96 37.77 1.12
C MET A 58 12.13 38.77 -0.04
#